data_9e9760228a2d8a137b77d7fed881c0a2
#
_entry.id   9e9760228a2d8a137b77d7fed881c0a2
#
_cell.length_a   1.000
_cell.length_b   1.000
_cell.length_c   1.000
_cell.angle_alpha   90.00
_cell.angle_beta   90.00
_cell.angle_gamma   90.00
#
_symmetry.space_group_name_H-M   'P 1'
#
loop_
_entity.id
_entity.type
_entity.pdbx_description
1 polymer ?
#
loop_
_entity_poly.entity_id
_entity_poly.type
_entity_poly.pdbx_seq_one_letter_code
_entity_poly.pdbx_strand_id
1 'polypeptide(L)'
;RGFTLIELMLVVVIISALAAMVVPRLAGRTEEARRSIAAADIKGNLSLALKLFEVDNGRYPTAEQGLGALLQKPASPPVPKNWKGPYLEQEPLDPWGKPYVYRQPGTHPPRDYDLSSLGPDGVESDDDVKNW
;
A
#
# COMPACT_ATOMS: atom_id res chain seq x y z
N ARG A 1 -21.41 -2.74 -50.55
CA ARG A 1 -22.57 -2.85 -49.67
C ARG A 1 -22.35 -2.08 -48.39
N GLY A 2 -23.26 -1.22 -48.03
CA GLY A 2 -23.26 -0.51 -46.78
C GLY A 2 -23.91 -1.33 -45.65
N PHE A 3 -23.53 -1.06 -44.41
CA PHE A 3 -24.21 -1.61 -43.23
C PHE A 3 -25.56 -0.89 -42.98
N THR A 4 -26.52 -1.63 -42.48
CA THR A 4 -27.76 -1.03 -42.01
C THR A 4 -27.59 -0.46 -40.60
N LEU A 5 -28.43 0.54 -40.26
CA LEU A 5 -28.43 1.11 -38.90
C LEU A 5 -28.73 0.04 -37.85
N ILE A 6 -29.66 -0.87 -38.14
CA ILE A 6 -30.05 -1.92 -37.22
C ILE A 6 -28.94 -2.96 -36.98
N GLU A 7 -28.12 -3.26 -38.00
CA GLU A 7 -26.94 -4.12 -37.84
C GLU A 7 -25.93 -3.52 -36.87
N LEU A 8 -25.65 -2.22 -36.98
CA LEU A 8 -24.77 -1.52 -36.05
C LEU A 8 -25.34 -1.49 -34.62
N MET A 9 -26.64 -1.23 -34.47
CA MET A 9 -27.31 -1.24 -33.16
C MET A 9 -27.25 -2.62 -32.53
N LEU A 10 -27.48 -3.68 -33.29
CA LEU A 10 -27.39 -5.05 -32.80
C LEU A 10 -25.98 -5.41 -32.31
N VAL A 11 -24.96 -5.04 -33.05
CA VAL A 11 -23.56 -5.26 -32.67
C VAL A 11 -23.21 -4.53 -31.37
N VAL A 12 -23.62 -3.27 -31.24
CA VAL A 12 -23.38 -2.49 -30.02
C VAL A 12 -24.08 -3.10 -28.80
N VAL A 13 -25.32 -3.58 -28.95
CA VAL A 13 -26.06 -4.24 -27.87
C VAL A 13 -25.35 -5.54 -27.43
N ILE A 14 -24.91 -6.37 -28.39
CA ILE A 14 -24.20 -7.62 -28.07
C ILE A 14 -22.87 -7.33 -27.37
N ILE A 15 -22.07 -6.40 -27.88
CA ILE A 15 -20.78 -6.02 -27.26
C ILE A 15 -21.01 -5.47 -25.85
N SER A 16 -22.03 -4.64 -25.66
CA SER A 16 -22.37 -4.07 -24.35
C SER A 16 -22.76 -5.16 -23.33
N ALA A 17 -23.56 -6.13 -23.77
CA ALA A 17 -23.96 -7.26 -22.93
C ALA A 17 -22.75 -8.12 -22.52
N LEU A 18 -21.85 -8.41 -23.45
CA LEU A 18 -20.61 -9.15 -23.17
C LEU A 18 -19.68 -8.39 -22.25
N ALA A 19 -19.51 -7.07 -22.47
CA ALA A 19 -18.70 -6.19 -21.64
C ALA A 19 -19.23 -6.16 -20.19
N ALA A 20 -20.55 -6.05 -20.01
CA ALA A 20 -21.18 -6.05 -18.69
C ALA A 20 -20.92 -7.33 -17.88
N MET A 21 -20.66 -8.45 -18.54
CA MET A 21 -20.34 -9.73 -17.88
C MET A 21 -18.88 -9.82 -17.49
N VAL A 22 -17.96 -9.23 -18.27
CA VAL A 22 -16.51 -9.37 -18.10
C VAL A 22 -15.93 -8.32 -17.13
N VAL A 23 -16.38 -7.07 -17.22
CA VAL A 23 -15.85 -5.95 -16.43
C VAL A 23 -15.87 -6.21 -14.91
N PRO A 24 -16.96 -6.69 -14.29
CA PRO A 24 -16.98 -6.94 -12.85
C PRO A 24 -15.96 -8.00 -12.38
N ARG A 25 -15.70 -9.00 -13.21
CA ARG A 25 -14.72 -10.07 -12.88
C ARG A 25 -13.28 -9.57 -12.89
N LEU A 26 -12.97 -8.65 -13.79
CA LEU A 26 -11.65 -8.04 -13.87
C LEU A 26 -11.40 -7.08 -12.70
N ALA A 27 -12.41 -6.30 -12.31
CA ALA A 27 -12.31 -5.38 -11.19
C ALA A 27 -11.98 -6.10 -9.87
N GLY A 28 -12.64 -7.22 -9.58
CA GLY A 28 -12.37 -8.00 -8.37
C GLY A 28 -10.94 -8.55 -8.30
N ARG A 29 -10.41 -9.05 -9.41
CA ARG A 29 -9.03 -9.53 -9.49
C ARG A 29 -8.00 -8.42 -9.30
N THR A 30 -8.29 -7.23 -9.79
CA THR A 30 -7.43 -6.06 -9.62
C THR A 30 -7.33 -5.65 -8.15
N GLU A 31 -8.43 -5.67 -7.41
CA GLU A 31 -8.43 -5.36 -5.97
C GLU A 31 -7.66 -6.42 -5.15
N GLU A 32 -7.84 -7.69 -5.45
CA GLU A 32 -7.08 -8.77 -4.80
C GLU A 32 -5.58 -8.65 -5.06
N ALA A 33 -5.19 -8.33 -6.29
CA ALA A 33 -3.80 -8.07 -6.65
C ALA A 33 -3.21 -6.87 -5.87
N ARG A 34 -3.95 -5.77 -5.75
CA ARG A 34 -3.54 -4.61 -4.95
C ARG A 34 -3.34 -4.96 -3.48
N ARG A 35 -4.24 -5.71 -2.89
CA ARG A 35 -4.10 -6.20 -1.50
C ARG A 35 -2.87 -7.06 -1.32
N SER A 36 -2.57 -7.93 -2.27
CA SER A 36 -1.38 -8.77 -2.25
C SER A 36 -0.09 -7.94 -2.33
N ILE A 37 -0.07 -6.90 -3.17
CA ILE A 37 1.07 -5.97 -3.27
C ILE A 37 1.25 -5.22 -1.95
N ALA A 38 0.18 -4.66 -1.38
CA ALA A 38 0.25 -3.97 -0.10
C ALA A 38 0.75 -4.89 1.02
N ALA A 39 0.30 -6.14 1.06
CA ALA A 39 0.77 -7.13 2.03
C ALA A 39 2.27 -7.46 1.85
N ALA A 40 2.73 -7.59 0.61
CA ALA A 40 4.14 -7.80 0.31
C ALA A 40 5.01 -6.61 0.73
N ASP A 41 4.55 -5.40 0.50
CA ASP A 41 5.25 -4.19 0.95
C ASP A 41 5.32 -4.10 2.46
N ILE A 42 4.20 -4.31 3.15
CA ILE A 42 4.12 -4.23 4.62
C ILE A 42 4.99 -5.30 5.28
N LYS A 43 4.87 -6.55 4.84
CA LYS A 43 5.56 -7.70 5.45
C LYS A 43 6.98 -7.91 4.93
N GLY A 44 7.31 -7.37 3.78
CA GLY A 44 8.61 -7.49 3.14
C GLY A 44 9.39 -6.18 3.15
N ASN A 45 9.17 -5.34 2.16
CA ASN A 45 10.01 -4.16 1.90
C ASN A 45 10.09 -3.17 3.08
N LEU A 46 8.94 -2.78 3.62
CA LEU A 46 8.88 -1.82 4.73
C LEU A 46 9.38 -2.44 6.04
N SER A 47 9.02 -3.68 6.32
CA SER A 47 9.53 -4.40 7.49
C SER A 47 11.04 -4.55 7.46
N LEU A 48 11.62 -4.86 6.31
CA LEU A 48 13.07 -4.95 6.15
C LEU A 48 13.74 -3.59 6.36
N ALA A 49 13.22 -2.54 5.76
CA ALA A 49 13.76 -1.18 5.91
C ALA A 49 13.71 -0.70 7.37
N LEU A 50 12.59 -0.95 8.06
CA LEU A 50 12.43 -0.65 9.48
C LEU A 50 13.42 -1.45 10.34
N LYS A 51 13.62 -2.72 10.02
CA LYS A 51 14.58 -3.58 10.73
C LYS A 51 16.03 -3.11 10.55
N LEU A 52 16.39 -2.70 9.33
CA LEU A 52 17.71 -2.12 9.08
C LEU A 52 17.93 -0.83 9.86
N PHE A 53 16.91 0.03 9.91
CA PHE A 53 16.96 1.24 10.74
C PHE A 53 17.15 0.89 12.23
N GLU A 54 16.44 -0.10 12.74
CA GLU A 54 16.60 -0.57 14.13
C GLU A 54 18.01 -1.10 14.40
N VAL A 55 18.55 -1.90 13.48
CA VAL A 55 19.91 -2.46 13.62
C VAL A 55 20.94 -1.35 13.71
N ASP A 56 20.84 -0.33 12.88
CA ASP A 56 21.79 0.78 12.87
C ASP A 56 21.64 1.73 14.07
N ASN A 57 20.42 1.97 14.51
CA ASN A 57 20.12 3.02 15.50
C ASN A 57 19.65 2.49 16.86
N GLY A 58 19.49 1.17 17.01
CA GLY A 58 19.06 0.53 18.26
C GLY A 58 17.58 0.69 18.60
N ARG A 59 16.77 1.26 17.71
CA ARG A 59 15.34 1.48 17.88
C ARG A 59 14.65 1.68 16.55
N TYR A 60 13.34 1.52 16.52
CA TYR A 60 12.52 1.93 15.38
C TYR A 60 12.32 3.44 15.33
N PRO A 61 11.99 4.03 14.17
CA PRO A 61 11.57 5.43 14.10
C PRO A 61 10.38 5.70 15.02
N THR A 62 10.32 6.89 15.61
CA THR A 62 9.13 7.27 16.39
C THR A 62 7.92 7.51 15.48
N ALA A 63 6.71 7.48 16.04
CA ALA A 63 5.49 7.79 15.28
C ALA A 63 5.56 9.17 14.62
N GLU A 64 6.17 10.14 15.27
CA GLU A 64 6.39 11.49 14.74
C GLU A 64 7.39 11.51 13.58
N GLN A 65 8.47 10.75 13.67
CA GLN A 65 9.45 10.60 12.60
C GLN A 65 8.87 9.85 11.40
N GLY A 66 8.02 8.87 11.64
CA GLY A 66 7.31 8.12 10.63
C GLY A 66 8.22 7.36 9.67
N LEU A 67 7.64 6.93 8.56
CA LEU A 67 8.38 6.24 7.48
C LEU A 67 9.34 7.17 6.72
N GLY A 68 9.18 8.47 6.82
CA GLY A 68 10.13 9.46 6.27
C GLY A 68 11.55 9.31 6.82
N ALA A 69 11.70 8.78 8.03
CA ALA A 69 13.00 8.46 8.63
C ALA A 69 13.79 7.39 7.86
N LEU A 70 13.12 6.62 7.00
CA LEU A 70 13.76 5.63 6.14
C LEU A 70 14.34 6.22 4.86
N LEU A 71 13.88 7.41 4.49
CA LEU A 71 14.33 8.14 3.29
C LEU A 71 15.40 9.18 3.61
N GLN A 72 15.21 9.88 4.71
CA GLN A 72 16.09 10.96 5.14
C GLN A 72 16.36 10.85 6.64
N LYS A 73 17.56 11.23 7.06
CA LYS A 73 17.89 11.28 8.47
C LYS A 73 16.94 12.26 9.18
N PRO A 74 16.14 11.81 10.16
CA PRO A 74 15.23 12.69 10.85
C PRO A 74 15.98 13.72 11.71
N ALA A 75 15.49 14.94 11.70
CA ALA A 75 16.00 16.04 12.55
C ALA A 75 15.29 16.11 13.91
N SER A 76 14.09 15.52 14.02
CA SER A 76 13.31 15.50 15.26
C SER A 76 13.90 14.55 16.30
N PRO A 77 13.89 14.92 17.59
CA PRO A 77 14.38 14.05 18.66
C PRO A 77 13.54 12.75 18.81
N PRO A 78 14.17 11.65 19.20
CA PRO A 78 15.61 11.44 19.36
C PRO A 78 16.31 11.28 18.01
N VAL A 79 17.28 12.17 17.71
CA VAL A 79 18.01 12.14 16.43
C VAL A 79 18.87 10.87 16.36
N PRO A 80 18.73 10.06 15.29
CA PRO A 80 19.54 8.87 15.15
C PRO A 80 21.02 9.23 14.92
N LYS A 81 21.89 8.66 15.72
CA LYS A 81 23.35 8.93 15.68
C LYS A 81 24.07 8.13 14.60
N ASN A 82 23.55 6.98 14.24
CA ASN A 82 24.18 6.05 13.33
C ASN A 82 23.34 5.76 12.09
N TRP A 83 22.62 6.75 11.61
CA TRP A 83 21.78 6.65 10.42
C TRP A 83 22.63 6.39 9.18
N LYS A 84 22.44 5.26 8.53
CA LYS A 84 23.20 4.81 7.35
C LYS A 84 22.35 4.73 6.08
N GLY A 85 21.16 5.29 6.11
CA GLY A 85 20.25 5.27 4.97
C GLY A 85 20.75 6.03 3.74
N PRO A 86 19.92 6.15 2.72
CA PRO A 86 18.49 5.81 2.74
C PRO A 86 18.21 4.30 2.79
N TYR A 87 17.17 3.92 3.51
CA TYR A 87 16.71 2.52 3.63
C TYR A 87 15.61 2.18 2.62
N LEU A 88 15.01 3.20 2.02
CA LEU A 88 14.08 3.12 0.90
C LEU A 88 14.54 4.08 -0.20
N GLU A 89 14.26 3.73 -1.44
CA GLU A 89 14.62 4.57 -2.60
C GLU A 89 13.64 5.71 -2.85
N GLN A 90 12.39 5.50 -2.48
CA GLN A 90 11.30 6.46 -2.69
C GLN A 90 10.25 6.38 -1.58
N GLU A 91 9.40 7.40 -1.51
CA GLU A 91 8.31 7.43 -0.56
C GLU A 91 7.37 6.22 -0.78
N PRO A 92 7.12 5.41 0.27
CA PRO A 92 6.27 4.23 0.13
C PRO A 92 4.81 4.65 0.07
N LEU A 93 4.18 4.38 -1.07
CA LEU A 93 2.75 4.55 -1.28
C LEU A 93 2.11 3.18 -1.47
N ASP A 94 0.90 3.02 -0.95
CA ASP A 94 0.13 1.82 -1.18
C ASP A 94 -0.40 1.75 -2.63
N PRO A 95 -0.93 0.60 -3.08
CA PRO A 95 -1.44 0.46 -4.45
C PRO A 95 -2.62 1.38 -4.82
N TRP A 96 -3.21 2.05 -3.84
CA TRP A 96 -4.27 3.05 -4.04
C TRP A 96 -3.74 4.48 -4.02
N GLY A 97 -2.40 4.65 -3.97
CA GLY A 97 -1.73 5.95 -4.03
C GLY A 97 -1.69 6.72 -2.72
N LYS A 98 -1.95 6.06 -1.59
CA LYS A 98 -1.96 6.67 -0.26
C LYS A 98 -0.74 6.23 0.56
N PRO A 99 -0.26 7.06 1.51
CA PRO A 99 0.81 6.64 2.41
C PRO A 99 0.35 5.51 3.33
N TYR A 100 1.28 4.61 3.67
CA TYR A 100 1.05 3.63 4.72
C TYR A 100 0.94 4.30 6.08
N VAL A 101 0.10 3.73 6.95
CA VAL A 101 -0.06 4.19 8.33
C VAL A 101 0.96 3.48 9.21
N TYR A 102 1.76 4.25 9.91
CA TYR A 102 2.80 3.77 10.83
C TYR A 102 2.54 4.30 12.23
N ARG A 103 2.56 3.41 13.21
CA ARG A 103 2.43 3.74 14.64
C ARG A 103 3.52 3.05 15.44
N GLN A 104 4.19 3.80 16.28
CA GLN A 104 5.21 3.29 17.20
C GLN A 104 5.07 4.03 18.55
N PRO A 105 4.96 3.32 19.68
CA PRO A 105 4.95 1.85 19.81
C PRO A 105 3.72 1.19 19.21
N GLY A 106 3.86 -0.08 18.82
CA GLY A 106 2.74 -0.90 18.34
C GLY A 106 1.71 -1.16 19.43
N THR A 107 0.44 -1.17 19.04
CA THR A 107 -0.68 -1.47 19.94
C THR A 107 -1.13 -2.94 19.86
N HIS A 108 -0.58 -3.70 18.92
CA HIS A 108 -0.92 -5.10 18.65
C HIS A 108 0.27 -6.03 18.94
N PRO A 109 0.44 -6.48 20.21
CA PRO A 109 1.52 -7.40 20.57
C PRO A 109 1.50 -8.69 19.72
N PRO A 110 2.66 -9.31 19.44
CA PRO A 110 4.00 -9.00 19.97
C PRO A 110 4.82 -7.99 19.12
N ARG A 111 4.19 -7.13 18.38
CA ARG A 111 4.87 -6.25 17.44
C ARG A 111 5.29 -4.92 18.08
N ASP A 112 6.47 -4.46 17.71
CA ASP A 112 7.05 -3.22 18.21
C ASP A 112 6.45 -1.99 17.52
N TYR A 113 5.86 -2.17 16.34
CA TYR A 113 5.18 -1.15 15.56
C TYR A 113 3.97 -1.72 14.84
N ASP A 114 3.01 -0.88 14.56
CA ASP A 114 1.87 -1.20 13.70
C ASP A 114 2.06 -0.54 12.34
N LEU A 115 1.88 -1.30 11.28
CA LEU A 115 1.99 -0.84 9.90
C LEU A 115 0.80 -1.35 9.08
N SER A 116 0.08 -0.46 8.44
CA SER A 116 -1.11 -0.80 7.67
C SER A 116 -1.31 0.08 6.44
N SER A 117 -2.07 -0.45 5.48
CA SER A 117 -2.68 0.33 4.41
C SER A 117 -4.17 0.42 4.67
N LEU A 118 -4.75 1.60 4.51
CA LEU A 118 -6.18 1.84 4.71
C LEU A 118 -7.06 1.31 3.57
N GLY A 119 -6.47 0.67 2.58
CA GLY A 119 -7.19 0.07 1.48
C GLY A 119 -7.83 1.09 0.52
N PRO A 120 -8.81 0.64 -0.29
CA PRO A 120 -9.42 1.48 -1.32
C PRO A 120 -10.29 2.62 -0.77
N ASP A 121 -10.89 2.45 0.40
CA ASP A 121 -11.75 3.46 1.02
C ASP A 121 -10.96 4.57 1.75
N GLY A 122 -9.70 4.31 2.11
CA GLY A 122 -8.83 5.26 2.81
C GLY A 122 -9.23 5.55 4.25
N VAL A 123 -10.03 4.69 4.85
CA VAL A 123 -10.52 4.79 6.23
C VAL A 123 -10.19 3.50 6.96
N GLU A 124 -9.87 3.57 8.23
CA GLU A 124 -9.62 2.38 9.06
C GLU A 124 -10.87 1.48 9.11
N SER A 125 -10.75 0.26 8.59
CA SER A 125 -11.85 -0.69 8.46
C SER A 125 -11.35 -2.14 8.33
N ASP A 126 -12.27 -3.07 8.12
CA ASP A 126 -11.94 -4.49 8.00
C ASP A 126 -11.26 -4.86 6.67
N ASP A 127 -11.28 -3.97 5.68
CA ASP A 127 -10.61 -4.18 4.39
C ASP A 127 -9.14 -3.73 4.37
N ASP A 128 -8.64 -3.22 5.49
CA ASP A 128 -7.26 -2.78 5.64
C ASP A 128 -6.28 -3.95 5.53
N VAL A 129 -5.10 -3.65 4.99
CA VAL A 129 -3.96 -4.58 4.99
C VAL A 129 -3.04 -4.22 6.16
N LYS A 130 -2.81 -5.17 7.05
CA LYS A 130 -2.15 -4.95 8.35
C LYS A 130 -0.97 -5.89 8.55
N ASN A 131 -0.03 -5.49 9.44
CA ASN A 131 1.08 -6.36 9.83
C ASN A 131 0.77 -7.25 11.05
N TRP A 132 -0.42 -7.12 11.62
CA TRP A 132 -0.92 -7.94 12.74
C TRP A 132 -2.14 -8.77 12.39
#